data_324cf3658133ee5fad3bb94e6f0207ce
#
_entry.id   324cf3658133ee5fad3bb94e6f0207ce
#
_cell.length_a   1.000
_cell.length_b   1.000
_cell.length_c   1.000
_cell.angle_alpha   90.00
_cell.angle_beta   90.00
_cell.angle_gamma   90.00
#
_symmetry.space_group_name_H-M   'P 1'
#
loop_
_entity.id
_entity.type
_entity.pdbx_description
1 polymer ?
#
loop_
_entity_poly.entity_id
_entity_poly.type
_entity_poly.pdbx_seq_one_letter_code
_entity_poly.pdbx_strand_id
1 'polypeptide(L)'
;MPCPDCREQPLCARLLDTAPLTENLPAATPIQSVCSLLLSDPATPRPLARLAALTGYSPWHFLRRFRRETGLTPHAFQMLGRLRLARALLRTDTALAETAAAAGFTDQSHMHKAFRRQHNLTPKQFRLASLRLEA
;
A
#
# COMPACT_ATOMS: atom_id res chain seq x y z
N MET A 1 7.60 -11.60 -4.97
CA MET A 1 8.81 -10.95 -5.52
C MET A 1 8.72 -9.46 -5.27
N PRO A 2 9.71 -8.87 -4.64
CA PRO A 2 9.74 -7.42 -4.64
C PRO A 2 9.88 -6.93 -6.08
N CYS A 3 9.15 -5.87 -6.41
CA CYS A 3 9.27 -5.22 -7.71
C CYS A 3 10.75 -4.85 -7.92
N PRO A 4 11.42 -5.30 -8.98
CA PRO A 4 12.84 -4.98 -9.20
C PRO A 4 13.10 -3.47 -9.26
N ASP A 5 12.09 -2.70 -9.67
CA ASP A 5 12.18 -1.25 -9.75
C ASP A 5 11.95 -0.54 -8.41
N CYS A 6 11.45 -1.27 -7.40
CA CYS A 6 11.17 -0.68 -6.09
C CYS A 6 12.42 -0.37 -5.27
N ARG A 7 13.56 -0.96 -5.60
CA ARG A 7 14.79 -0.76 -4.83
C ARG A 7 15.45 0.61 -5.07
N GLU A 8 15.17 1.21 -6.20
CA GLU A 8 15.79 2.48 -6.60
C GLU A 8 14.88 3.69 -6.40
N GLN A 9 13.61 3.44 -6.02
CA GLN A 9 12.64 4.52 -5.85
C GLN A 9 12.44 4.82 -4.37
N PRO A 10 12.73 6.02 -3.90
CA PRO A 10 12.66 6.36 -2.47
C PRO A 10 11.24 6.21 -1.88
N LEU A 11 10.19 6.30 -2.71
CA LEU A 11 8.83 6.13 -2.24
C LEU A 11 8.48 4.66 -1.97
N CYS A 12 8.97 3.73 -2.79
CA CYS A 12 8.76 2.29 -2.58
C CYS A 12 9.49 1.80 -1.33
N ALA A 13 10.72 2.28 -1.11
CA ALA A 13 11.48 1.94 0.09
C ALA A 13 10.77 2.40 1.36
N ARG A 14 10.15 3.59 1.32
CA ARG A 14 9.39 4.13 2.44
C ARG A 14 8.09 3.36 2.74
N LEU A 15 7.48 2.77 1.72
CA LEU A 15 6.29 1.93 1.91
C LEU A 15 6.60 0.60 2.59
N LEU A 16 7.81 0.11 2.42
CA LEU A 16 8.27 -1.12 3.04
C LEU A 16 8.80 -0.87 4.46
N ASP A 17 9.12 0.38 4.78
CA ASP A 17 9.60 0.79 6.09
C ASP A 17 8.42 1.23 6.98
N THR A 18 8.49 0.89 8.25
CA THR A 18 7.45 1.19 9.23
C THR A 18 7.49 2.63 9.75
N ALA A 19 8.37 3.45 9.23
CA ALA A 19 8.50 4.84 9.66
C ALA A 19 7.27 5.67 9.27
N PRO A 20 6.77 6.55 10.16
CA PRO A 20 5.67 7.45 9.82
C PRO A 20 6.10 8.42 8.71
N LEU A 21 5.32 8.46 7.65
CA LEU A 21 5.58 9.31 6.46
C LEU A 21 5.22 10.78 6.69
N THR A 22 5.07 11.19 7.93
CA THR A 22 4.54 12.51 8.28
C THR A 22 5.59 13.61 8.39
N GLU A 23 6.88 13.29 8.27
CA GLU A 23 7.92 14.29 8.50
C GLU A 23 8.44 14.92 7.21
N ASN A 24 8.12 16.20 7.04
CA ASN A 24 8.77 17.17 6.15
C ASN A 24 8.87 16.79 4.66
N LEU A 25 7.71 16.58 4.02
CA LEU A 25 7.68 16.64 2.57
C LEU A 25 7.65 18.13 2.14
N PRO A 26 8.54 18.54 1.21
CA PRO A 26 8.41 19.85 0.58
C PRO A 26 7.05 19.97 -0.09
N ALA A 27 6.62 21.17 -0.42
CA ALA A 27 5.31 21.46 -1.02
C ALA A 27 4.89 20.33 -1.97
N ALA A 28 3.84 19.61 -1.61
CA ALA A 28 3.45 18.39 -2.28
C ALA A 28 3.08 18.63 -3.74
N THR A 29 3.71 17.90 -4.65
CA THR A 29 3.23 17.83 -6.03
C THR A 29 1.84 17.17 -6.04
N PRO A 30 1.02 17.37 -7.09
CA PRO A 30 -0.28 16.69 -7.18
C PRO A 30 -0.18 15.17 -7.00
N ILE A 31 0.86 14.55 -7.54
CA ILE A 31 1.08 13.11 -7.40
C ILE A 31 1.41 12.74 -5.95
N GLN A 32 2.24 13.52 -5.26
CA GLN A 32 2.55 13.30 -3.85
C GLN A 32 1.31 13.41 -2.96
N SER A 33 0.41 14.35 -3.27
CA SER A 33 -0.86 14.47 -2.56
C SER A 33 -1.73 13.22 -2.71
N VAL A 34 -1.79 12.64 -3.90
CA VAL A 34 -2.48 11.38 -4.14
C VAL A 34 -1.82 10.23 -3.38
N CYS A 35 -0.50 10.16 -3.38
CA CYS A 35 0.24 9.16 -2.61
C CYS A 35 -0.09 9.24 -1.13
N SER A 36 -0.09 10.44 -0.56
CA SER A 36 -0.44 10.65 0.85
C SER A 36 -1.86 10.20 1.16
N LEU A 37 -2.81 10.49 0.26
CA LEU A 37 -4.19 10.06 0.39
C LEU A 37 -4.30 8.53 0.38
N LEU A 38 -3.64 7.87 -0.56
CA LEU A 38 -3.67 6.42 -0.68
C LEU A 38 -3.00 5.72 0.52
N LEU A 39 -2.01 6.36 1.13
CA LEU A 39 -1.34 5.82 2.32
C LEU A 39 -2.14 6.05 3.60
N SER A 40 -2.81 7.19 3.72
CA SER A 40 -3.62 7.50 4.90
C SER A 40 -4.89 6.68 4.98
N ASP A 41 -5.46 6.32 3.83
CA ASP A 41 -6.70 5.53 3.75
C ASP A 41 -6.61 4.55 2.56
N PRO A 42 -5.83 3.48 2.68
CA PRO A 42 -5.68 2.51 1.59
C PRO A 42 -6.90 1.60 1.41
N ALA A 43 -7.74 1.49 2.43
CA ALA A 43 -8.90 0.58 2.41
C ALA A 43 -10.02 1.06 1.48
N THR A 44 -10.22 2.36 1.38
CA THR A 44 -11.31 2.92 0.57
C THR A 44 -11.02 2.76 -0.93
N PRO A 45 -11.94 2.17 -1.70
CA PRO A 45 -11.79 2.09 -3.16
C PRO A 45 -11.73 3.47 -3.80
N ARG A 46 -10.76 3.70 -4.66
CA ARG A 46 -10.58 4.99 -5.33
C ARG A 46 -10.41 4.77 -6.83
N PRO A 47 -11.47 4.99 -7.62
CA PRO A 47 -11.40 4.86 -9.06
C PRO A 47 -10.34 5.79 -9.66
N LEU A 48 -9.68 5.33 -10.73
CA LEU A 48 -8.64 6.08 -11.42
C LEU A 48 -9.11 7.49 -11.82
N ALA A 49 -10.34 7.59 -12.32
CA ALA A 49 -10.92 8.87 -12.73
C ALA A 49 -10.99 9.88 -11.57
N ARG A 50 -11.32 9.43 -10.37
CA ARG A 50 -11.36 10.29 -9.18
C ARG A 50 -9.97 10.75 -8.75
N LEU A 51 -9.00 9.86 -8.77
CA LEU A 51 -7.63 10.22 -8.45
C LEU A 51 -7.07 11.22 -9.46
N ALA A 52 -7.33 11.01 -10.75
CA ALA A 52 -6.92 11.94 -11.79
C ALA A 52 -7.58 13.31 -11.60
N ALA A 53 -8.85 13.35 -11.25
CA ALA A 53 -9.58 14.60 -11.01
C ALA A 53 -8.94 15.43 -9.88
N LEU A 54 -8.41 14.78 -8.85
CA LEU A 54 -7.71 15.47 -7.76
C LEU A 54 -6.43 16.17 -8.21
N THR A 55 -5.81 15.70 -9.28
CA THR A 55 -4.57 16.27 -9.80
C THR A 55 -4.79 17.30 -10.90
N GLY A 56 -6.00 17.35 -11.46
CA GLY A 56 -6.30 18.17 -12.64
C GLY A 56 -5.79 17.57 -13.96
N TYR A 57 -5.20 16.37 -13.93
CA TYR A 57 -4.74 15.67 -15.13
C TYR A 57 -5.86 14.80 -15.71
N SER A 58 -5.77 14.52 -17.04
CA SER A 58 -6.59 13.47 -17.62
C SER A 58 -6.20 12.10 -17.01
N PRO A 59 -7.08 11.09 -17.04
CA PRO A 59 -6.74 9.78 -16.49
C PRO A 59 -5.46 9.18 -17.08
N TRP A 60 -5.25 9.34 -18.39
CA TRP A 60 -4.05 8.84 -19.06
C TRP A 60 -2.78 9.60 -18.63
N HIS A 61 -2.85 10.93 -18.58
CA HIS A 61 -1.74 11.78 -18.15
C HIS A 61 -1.41 11.52 -16.68
N PHE A 62 -2.43 11.38 -15.82
CA PHE A 62 -2.26 11.04 -14.42
C PHE A 62 -1.53 9.69 -14.26
N LEU A 63 -1.96 8.66 -15.00
CA LEU A 63 -1.36 7.34 -14.93
C LEU A 63 0.13 7.38 -15.29
N ARG A 64 0.48 8.09 -16.37
CA ARG A 64 1.87 8.26 -16.80
C ARG A 64 2.71 8.99 -15.75
N ARG A 65 2.21 10.09 -15.24
CA ARG A 65 2.90 10.89 -14.22
C ARG A 65 3.07 10.11 -12.92
N PHE A 66 2.03 9.44 -12.49
CA PHE A 66 2.08 8.64 -11.28
C PHE A 66 3.14 7.55 -11.39
N ARG A 67 3.12 6.81 -12.49
CA ARG A 67 4.09 5.75 -12.74
C ARG A 67 5.51 6.27 -12.88
N ARG A 68 5.68 7.44 -13.47
CA ARG A 68 6.99 8.09 -13.62
C ARG A 68 7.56 8.53 -12.28
N GLU A 69 6.75 9.09 -11.40
CA GLU A 69 7.20 9.63 -10.11
C GLU A 69 7.30 8.55 -9.02
N THR A 70 6.47 7.51 -9.06
CA THR A 70 6.44 6.46 -8.03
C THR A 70 7.04 5.13 -8.48
N GLY A 71 7.13 4.89 -9.78
CA GLY A 71 7.53 3.60 -10.34
C GLY A 71 6.41 2.56 -10.35
N LEU A 72 5.22 2.89 -9.84
CA LEU A 72 4.09 1.98 -9.71
C LEU A 72 2.83 2.57 -10.33
N THR A 73 1.88 1.70 -10.68
CA THR A 73 0.52 2.16 -10.99
C THR A 73 -0.18 2.58 -9.69
N PRO A 74 -1.21 3.46 -9.76
CA PRO A 74 -1.99 3.81 -8.57
C PRO A 74 -2.59 2.60 -7.87
N HIS A 75 -3.06 1.60 -8.63
CA HIS A 75 -3.61 0.37 -8.07
C HIS A 75 -2.54 -0.42 -7.29
N ALA A 76 -1.36 -0.61 -7.88
CA ALA A 76 -0.27 -1.30 -7.20
C ALA A 76 0.18 -0.56 -5.94
N PHE A 77 0.23 0.76 -6.00
CA PHE A 77 0.57 1.59 -4.85
C PHE A 77 -0.45 1.44 -3.73
N GLN A 78 -1.74 1.49 -4.07
CA GLN A 78 -2.81 1.27 -3.10
C GLN A 78 -2.76 -0.13 -2.48
N MET A 79 -2.45 -1.14 -3.28
CA MET A 79 -2.30 -2.51 -2.82
C MET A 79 -1.19 -2.64 -1.77
N LEU A 80 -0.05 -1.98 -1.98
CA LEU A 80 1.02 -1.94 -0.98
C LEU A 80 0.56 -1.28 0.31
N GLY A 81 -0.21 -0.21 0.23
CA GLY A 81 -0.80 0.44 1.39
C GLY A 81 -1.73 -0.49 2.17
N ARG A 82 -2.56 -1.25 1.46
CA ARG A 82 -3.44 -2.26 2.07
C ARG A 82 -2.66 -3.37 2.76
N LEU A 83 -1.59 -3.84 2.13
CA LEU A 83 -0.72 -4.86 2.72
C LEU A 83 -0.01 -4.34 3.98
N ARG A 84 0.42 -3.08 3.97
CA ARG A 84 1.01 -2.44 5.14
C ARG A 84 0.02 -2.38 6.30
N LEU A 85 -1.22 -1.98 6.03
CA LEU A 85 -2.29 -1.96 7.03
C LEU A 85 -2.59 -3.36 7.54
N ALA A 86 -2.67 -4.34 6.65
CA ALA A 86 -2.87 -5.74 7.02
C ALA A 86 -1.76 -6.23 7.95
N ARG A 87 -0.50 -5.91 7.68
CA ARG A 87 0.62 -6.27 8.56
C ARG A 87 0.47 -5.71 9.96
N ALA A 88 0.04 -4.46 10.08
CA ALA A 88 -0.21 -3.84 11.38
C ALA A 88 -1.32 -4.58 12.14
N LEU A 89 -2.42 -4.92 11.46
CA LEU A 89 -3.54 -5.64 12.05
C LEU A 89 -3.19 -7.10 12.39
N LEU A 90 -2.34 -7.74 11.62
CA LEU A 90 -1.90 -9.11 11.89
C LEU A 90 -1.07 -9.23 13.17
N ARG A 91 -0.48 -8.16 13.63
CA ARG A 91 0.23 -8.11 14.92
C ARG A 91 -0.71 -8.02 16.12
N THR A 92 -1.98 -7.81 15.87
CA THR A 92 -3.02 -7.80 16.89
C THR A 92 -3.80 -9.12 16.86
N ASP A 93 -4.74 -9.29 17.77
CA ASP A 93 -5.61 -10.48 17.81
C ASP A 93 -6.78 -10.44 16.82
N THR A 94 -6.76 -9.48 15.89
CA THR A 94 -7.82 -9.33 14.90
C THR A 94 -7.91 -10.58 14.01
N ALA A 95 -9.12 -11.09 13.82
CA ALA A 95 -9.35 -12.26 12.96
C ALA A 95 -8.89 -11.98 11.52
N LEU A 96 -8.44 -13.02 10.81
CA LEU A 96 -7.94 -12.86 9.44
C LEU A 96 -8.99 -12.26 8.50
N ALA A 97 -10.25 -12.68 8.64
CA ALA A 97 -11.34 -12.12 7.84
C ALA A 97 -11.59 -10.64 8.13
N GLU A 98 -11.53 -10.26 9.40
CA GLU A 98 -11.65 -8.84 9.81
C GLU A 98 -10.47 -8.02 9.33
N THR A 99 -9.27 -8.58 9.39
CA THR A 99 -8.06 -7.93 8.86
C THR A 99 -8.21 -7.66 7.38
N ALA A 100 -8.68 -8.63 6.61
CA ALA A 100 -8.89 -8.46 5.17
C ALA A 100 -9.90 -7.35 4.88
N ALA A 101 -11.03 -7.35 5.58
CA ALA A 101 -12.04 -6.32 5.41
C ALA A 101 -11.54 -4.93 5.80
N ALA A 102 -10.89 -4.81 6.94
CA ALA A 102 -10.35 -3.54 7.43
C ALA A 102 -9.25 -2.96 6.54
N ALA A 103 -8.45 -3.84 5.92
CA ALA A 103 -7.38 -3.41 5.01
C ALA A 103 -7.89 -3.10 3.60
N GLY A 104 -9.18 -3.36 3.31
CA GLY A 104 -9.79 -3.03 2.03
C GLY A 104 -9.73 -4.14 0.97
N PHE A 105 -9.39 -5.35 1.36
CA PHE A 105 -9.45 -6.51 0.47
C PHE A 105 -10.88 -6.99 0.31
N THR A 106 -11.20 -7.56 -0.85
CA THR A 106 -12.52 -8.10 -1.14
C THR A 106 -12.91 -9.21 -0.16
N ASP A 107 -11.96 -10.09 0.15
CA ASP A 107 -12.12 -11.21 1.07
C ASP A 107 -10.75 -11.66 1.59
N GLN A 108 -10.77 -12.66 2.47
CA GLN A 108 -9.57 -13.23 3.05
C GLN A 108 -8.67 -13.90 2.00
N SER A 109 -9.27 -14.53 0.98
CA SER A 109 -8.52 -15.17 -0.11
C SER A 109 -7.75 -14.16 -0.94
N HIS A 110 -8.35 -13.01 -1.22
CA HIS A 110 -7.70 -11.91 -1.93
C HIS A 110 -6.49 -11.40 -1.14
N MET A 111 -6.67 -11.16 0.15
CA MET A 111 -5.57 -10.76 1.04
C MET A 111 -4.46 -11.83 1.08
N HIS A 112 -4.82 -13.08 1.19
CA HIS A 112 -3.87 -14.19 1.22
C HIS A 112 -2.97 -14.21 -0.03
N LYS A 113 -3.59 -14.12 -1.21
CA LYS A 113 -2.86 -14.11 -2.49
C LYS A 113 -1.93 -12.91 -2.61
N ALA A 114 -2.44 -11.72 -2.30
CA ALA A 114 -1.66 -10.49 -2.38
C ALA A 114 -0.50 -10.51 -1.38
N PHE A 115 -0.75 -10.95 -0.17
CA PHE A 115 0.25 -11.03 0.89
C PHE A 115 1.37 -12.01 0.53
N ARG A 116 1.00 -13.21 0.06
CA ARG A 116 1.96 -14.23 -0.35
C ARG A 116 2.81 -13.78 -1.55
N ARG A 117 2.19 -13.10 -2.50
CA ARG A 117 2.90 -12.57 -3.68
C ARG A 117 3.97 -11.54 -3.28
N GLN A 118 3.66 -10.68 -2.33
CA GLN A 118 4.55 -9.59 -1.93
C GLN A 118 5.59 -10.02 -0.89
N HIS A 119 5.23 -10.87 0.05
CA HIS A 119 6.06 -11.21 1.21
C HIS A 119 6.56 -12.65 1.22
N ASN A 120 6.12 -13.51 0.29
CA ASN A 120 6.41 -14.95 0.28
C ASN A 120 5.95 -15.69 1.54
N LEU A 121 5.07 -15.07 2.33
CA LEU A 121 4.47 -15.64 3.53
C LEU A 121 2.96 -15.50 3.44
N THR A 122 2.24 -16.42 4.07
CA THR A 122 0.81 -16.25 4.29
C THR A 122 0.59 -15.27 5.44
N PRO A 123 -0.58 -14.61 5.53
CA PRO A 123 -0.92 -13.77 6.68
C PRO A 123 -0.76 -14.50 8.02
N LYS A 124 -1.16 -15.77 8.07
CA LYS A 124 -1.01 -16.58 9.28
C LYS A 124 0.45 -16.82 9.64
N GLN A 125 1.28 -17.15 8.66
CA GLN A 125 2.72 -17.32 8.87
C GLN A 125 3.38 -16.03 9.35
N PHE A 126 3.00 -14.90 8.77
CA PHE A 126 3.49 -13.60 9.19
C PHE A 126 3.12 -13.31 10.64
N ARG A 127 1.87 -13.58 11.03
CA ARG A 127 1.42 -13.39 12.42
C ARG A 127 2.25 -14.22 13.39
N LEU A 128 2.44 -15.48 13.10
CA LEU A 128 3.24 -16.38 13.95
C LEU A 128 4.70 -15.93 14.05
N ALA A 129 5.28 -15.50 12.95
CA ALA A 129 6.66 -14.97 12.95
C ALA A 129 6.78 -13.69 13.78
N SER A 130 5.80 -12.80 13.68
CA SER A 130 5.76 -11.54 14.44
C SER A 130 5.67 -11.79 15.95
N LEU A 131 4.82 -12.74 16.35
CA LEU A 131 4.67 -13.09 17.76
C LEU A 131 5.94 -13.70 18.36
N ARG A 132 6.71 -14.43 17.57
CA ARG A 132 8.00 -15.00 18.00
C ARG A 132 9.08 -13.93 18.22
N LEU A 133 9.02 -12.86 17.46
CA LEU A 133 9.99 -11.76 17.58
C LEU A 133 9.70 -10.87 18.78
N GLU A 134 8.46 -10.84 19.25
CA GLU A 134 8.05 -10.04 20.42
C GLU A 134 8.18 -10.82 21.75
N ALA A 135 8.44 -12.10 21.66
CA ALA A 135 8.60 -12.93 22.86
C ALA A 135 10.09 -12.84 23.41
#